data_bf1a34b935c923b765e091360fcf1ab6
#
_entry.id   bf1a34b935c923b765e091360fcf1ab6
#
_cell.length_a   1.000
_cell.length_b   1.000
_cell.length_c   1.000
_cell.angle_alpha   90.00
_cell.angle_beta   90.00
_cell.angle_gamma   90.00
#
_symmetry.space_group_name_H-M   'P 1'
#
loop_
_entity.id
_entity.type
_entity.pdbx_description
1 polymer ?
#
loop_
_entity_poly.entity_id
_entity_poly.type
_entity_poly.pdbx_seq_one_letter_code
_entity_poly.pdbx_strand_id
1 'polypeptide(L)'
;ARARTEGLRDFGTVLSAQSAFYLIQGMETLSLRMERHIANARAVLEFLANDEAVAWVRHPDMPDHRDHEVAKRQLPEGATSMIVFGAKGGFEAGKALINSARLASHVSNVGDAKTLLVHPASTTHVQLGPEQRKLAGVPDDMIRLSVGIEHVDDIIDDLRASLRTSQRAVAGDDKG
;
A
#
# COMPACT_ATOMS: atom_id res chain seq x y z
N ALA A 1 18.61 16.90 23.27
CA ALA A 1 18.88 17.14 24.70
C ALA A 1 17.59 17.09 25.52
N ARG A 2 16.59 17.92 25.23
CA ARG A 2 15.34 18.08 26.00
C ARG A 2 14.54 16.80 26.23
N ALA A 3 14.41 15.94 25.19
CA ALA A 3 13.71 14.65 25.33
C ALA A 3 14.38 13.73 26.37
N ARG A 4 15.71 13.77 26.53
CA ARG A 4 16.42 12.99 27.55
C ARG A 4 16.34 13.60 28.94
N THR A 5 16.42 14.93 29.04
CA THR A 5 16.50 15.62 30.32
C THR A 5 15.16 15.84 30.99
N GLU A 6 14.09 16.05 30.21
CA GLU A 6 12.74 16.29 30.72
C GLU A 6 11.85 15.06 30.53
N GLY A 7 11.80 14.47 29.32
CA GLY A 7 10.92 13.32 29.04
C GLY A 7 11.42 12.04 29.71
N LEU A 8 12.61 11.58 29.36
CA LEU A 8 13.12 10.31 29.85
C LEU A 8 13.43 10.32 31.35
N ARG A 9 14.12 11.37 31.82
CA ARG A 9 14.55 11.45 33.22
C ARG A 9 13.35 11.68 34.17
N ASP A 10 12.45 12.59 33.83
CA ASP A 10 11.39 13.01 34.76
C ASP A 10 10.14 12.11 34.69
N PHE A 11 9.80 11.61 33.50
CA PHE A 11 8.66 10.68 33.33
C PHE A 11 9.04 9.21 33.29
N GLY A 12 10.32 8.87 33.20
CA GLY A 12 10.81 7.49 33.21
C GLY A 12 10.33 6.63 32.03
N THR A 13 10.01 7.24 30.90
CA THR A 13 9.52 6.56 29.71
C THR A 13 10.64 5.77 29.04
N VAL A 14 10.83 4.52 29.43
CA VAL A 14 11.83 3.61 28.87
C VAL A 14 11.15 2.40 28.20
N LEU A 15 11.83 1.86 27.19
CA LEU A 15 11.40 0.63 26.56
C LEU A 15 11.56 -0.54 27.56
N SER A 16 10.51 -1.36 27.72
CA SER A 16 10.64 -2.56 28.54
C SER A 16 11.59 -3.57 27.89
N ALA A 17 12.25 -4.41 28.70
CA ALA A 17 13.12 -5.47 28.21
C ALA A 17 12.39 -6.42 27.25
N GLN A 18 11.11 -6.73 27.52
CA GLN A 18 10.29 -7.57 26.68
C GLN A 18 10.00 -6.92 25.31
N SER A 19 9.67 -5.63 25.31
CA SER A 19 9.46 -4.89 24.06
C SER A 19 10.75 -4.79 23.24
N ALA A 20 11.91 -4.60 23.89
CA ALA A 20 13.21 -4.62 23.24
C ALA A 20 13.51 -5.99 22.61
N PHE A 21 13.21 -7.07 23.32
CA PHE A 21 13.35 -8.43 22.81
C PHE A 21 12.52 -8.66 21.55
N TYR A 22 11.24 -8.27 21.53
CA TYR A 22 10.39 -8.42 20.35
C TYR A 22 10.88 -7.58 19.16
N LEU A 23 11.40 -6.38 19.41
CA LEU A 23 11.97 -5.55 18.33
C LEU A 23 13.23 -6.22 17.75
N ILE A 24 14.12 -6.73 18.59
CA ILE A 24 15.34 -7.44 18.15
C ILE A 24 14.95 -8.67 17.33
N GLN A 25 14.04 -9.51 17.82
CA GLN A 25 13.55 -10.69 17.11
C GLN A 25 12.91 -10.32 15.77
N GLY A 26 12.14 -9.25 15.72
CA GLY A 26 11.55 -8.74 14.48
C GLY A 26 12.58 -8.23 13.45
N MET A 27 13.71 -7.72 13.92
CA MET A 27 14.81 -7.23 13.06
C MET A 27 15.68 -8.35 12.49
N GLU A 28 15.82 -9.50 13.17
CA GLU A 28 16.70 -10.60 12.74
C GLU A 28 16.38 -11.13 11.33
N THR A 29 15.10 -11.13 10.95
CA THR A 29 14.64 -11.58 9.63
C THR A 29 14.23 -10.44 8.70
N LEU A 30 14.51 -9.19 9.06
CA LEU A 30 14.02 -8.03 8.30
C LEU A 30 14.57 -8.00 6.88
N SER A 31 15.86 -8.27 6.67
CA SER A 31 16.46 -8.31 5.34
C SER A 31 15.79 -9.33 4.43
N LEU A 32 15.56 -10.55 4.92
CA LEU A 32 14.90 -11.62 4.17
C LEU A 32 13.47 -11.24 3.79
N ARG A 33 12.75 -10.62 4.73
CA ARG A 33 11.37 -10.13 4.44
C ARG A 33 11.39 -9.01 3.41
N MET A 34 12.32 -8.06 3.53
CA MET A 34 12.41 -6.94 2.58
C MET A 34 12.76 -7.40 1.16
N GLU A 35 13.67 -8.36 1.00
CA GLU A 35 13.94 -8.98 -0.31
C GLU A 35 12.67 -9.56 -0.93
N ARG A 36 11.88 -10.31 -0.15
CA ARG A 36 10.62 -10.88 -0.63
C ARG A 36 9.57 -9.80 -0.93
N HIS A 37 9.42 -8.81 -0.06
CA HIS A 37 8.52 -7.68 -0.30
C HIS A 37 8.83 -6.96 -1.61
N ILE A 38 10.10 -6.66 -1.87
CA ILE A 38 10.53 -5.97 -3.10
C ILE A 38 10.32 -6.85 -4.33
N ALA A 39 10.67 -8.14 -4.26
CA ALA A 39 10.46 -9.07 -5.35
C ALA A 39 8.96 -9.17 -5.72
N ASN A 40 8.10 -9.36 -4.72
CA ASN A 40 6.66 -9.41 -4.92
C ASN A 40 6.11 -8.08 -5.45
N ALA A 41 6.57 -6.95 -4.90
CA ALA A 41 6.11 -5.63 -5.33
C ALA A 41 6.44 -5.36 -6.81
N ARG A 42 7.61 -5.76 -7.29
CA ARG A 42 7.98 -5.62 -8.71
C ARG A 42 7.07 -6.41 -9.64
N ALA A 43 6.77 -7.67 -9.29
CA ALA A 43 5.86 -8.50 -10.09
C ALA A 43 4.43 -7.96 -10.07
N VAL A 44 3.94 -7.52 -8.91
CA VAL A 44 2.62 -6.90 -8.78
C VAL A 44 2.56 -5.56 -9.52
N LEU A 45 3.62 -4.76 -9.49
CA LEU A 45 3.71 -3.50 -10.22
C LEU A 45 3.62 -3.74 -11.74
N GLU A 46 4.34 -4.73 -12.25
CA GLU A 46 4.27 -5.13 -13.66
C GLU A 46 2.85 -5.59 -14.05
N PHE A 47 2.22 -6.41 -13.22
CA PHE A 47 0.82 -6.84 -13.41
C PHE A 47 -0.12 -5.64 -13.49
N LEU A 48 -0.08 -4.73 -12.50
CA LEU A 48 -0.98 -3.58 -12.42
C LEU A 48 -0.77 -2.59 -13.57
N ALA A 49 0.48 -2.39 -14.02
CA ALA A 49 0.80 -1.51 -15.12
C ALA A 49 0.24 -2.00 -16.47
N ASN A 50 -0.02 -3.30 -16.60
CA ASN A 50 -0.54 -3.93 -17.83
C ASN A 50 -2.03 -4.32 -17.74
N ASP A 51 -2.70 -4.12 -16.61
CA ASP A 51 -4.11 -4.50 -16.45
C ASP A 51 -5.04 -3.38 -16.95
N GLU A 52 -5.99 -3.75 -17.83
CA GLU A 52 -6.91 -2.81 -18.47
C GLU A 52 -7.88 -2.13 -17.48
N ALA A 53 -8.12 -2.71 -16.30
CA ALA A 53 -8.97 -2.13 -15.26
C ALA A 53 -8.25 -1.07 -14.41
N VAL A 54 -6.95 -0.91 -14.60
CA VAL A 54 -6.12 0.09 -13.92
C VAL A 54 -6.03 1.35 -14.76
N ALA A 55 -6.32 2.49 -14.16
CA ALA A 55 -6.26 3.79 -14.82
C ALA A 55 -4.84 4.39 -14.81
N TRP A 56 -4.13 4.21 -13.73
CA TRP A 56 -2.77 4.69 -13.52
C TRP A 56 -2.10 3.91 -12.37
N VAL A 57 -0.77 3.84 -12.39
CA VAL A 57 0.06 3.28 -11.31
C VAL A 57 1.17 4.26 -10.97
N ARG A 58 1.58 4.33 -9.71
CA ARG A 58 2.72 5.12 -9.25
C ARG A 58 3.59 4.31 -8.31
N HIS A 59 4.87 4.21 -8.66
CA HIS A 59 5.89 3.56 -7.84
C HIS A 59 7.27 4.15 -8.21
N PRO A 60 8.18 4.37 -7.25
CA PRO A 60 9.49 4.97 -7.54
C PRO A 60 10.39 4.16 -8.48
N ASP A 61 10.16 2.84 -8.62
CA ASP A 61 10.89 2.01 -9.58
C ASP A 61 10.41 2.22 -11.04
N MET A 62 9.29 2.93 -11.27
CA MET A 62 8.82 3.26 -12.61
C MET A 62 9.67 4.38 -13.22
N PRO A 63 10.11 4.26 -14.48
CA PRO A 63 10.99 5.24 -15.11
C PRO A 63 10.44 6.67 -15.23
N ASP A 64 9.12 6.80 -15.30
CA ASP A 64 8.40 8.07 -15.38
C ASP A 64 8.09 8.69 -14.01
N HIS A 65 8.43 8.02 -12.90
CA HIS A 65 8.23 8.58 -11.57
C HIS A 65 9.21 9.72 -11.30
N ARG A 66 8.72 10.85 -10.81
CA ARG A 66 9.52 12.06 -10.57
C ARG A 66 10.77 11.84 -9.70
N ASP A 67 10.71 10.87 -8.79
CA ASP A 67 11.80 10.55 -7.84
C ASP A 67 12.57 9.28 -8.26
N HIS A 68 12.39 8.77 -9.48
CA HIS A 68 13.01 7.53 -9.97
C HIS A 68 14.53 7.52 -9.79
N GLU A 69 15.21 8.56 -10.27
CA GLU A 69 16.68 8.66 -10.20
C GLU A 69 17.20 8.77 -8.77
N VAL A 70 16.42 9.40 -7.87
CA VAL A 70 16.75 9.47 -6.44
C VAL A 70 16.59 8.11 -5.80
N ALA A 71 15.49 7.42 -6.08
CA ALA A 71 15.22 6.07 -5.56
C ALA A 71 16.29 5.08 -6.02
N LYS A 72 16.62 5.06 -7.31
CA LYS A 72 17.66 4.20 -7.88
C LYS A 72 19.03 4.40 -7.23
N ARG A 73 19.37 5.64 -6.88
CA ARG A 73 20.66 5.97 -6.25
C ARG A 73 20.68 5.62 -4.76
N GLN A 74 19.58 5.87 -4.04
CA GLN A 74 19.54 5.71 -2.58
C GLN A 74 19.04 4.34 -2.14
N LEU A 75 18.24 3.67 -2.96
CA LEU A 75 17.59 2.39 -2.67
C LEU A 75 17.81 1.40 -3.84
N PRO A 76 19.07 1.04 -4.14
CA PRO A 76 19.41 0.25 -5.33
C PRO A 76 18.76 -1.15 -5.36
N GLU A 77 18.48 -1.72 -4.19
CA GLU A 77 17.83 -3.04 -4.07
C GLU A 77 16.31 -2.99 -4.32
N GLY A 78 15.73 -1.79 -4.33
CA GLY A 78 14.32 -1.52 -4.56
C GLY A 78 13.77 -0.47 -3.61
N ALA A 79 12.86 0.36 -4.11
CA ALA A 79 12.43 1.53 -3.37
C ALA A 79 11.47 1.21 -2.22
N THR A 80 10.46 0.37 -2.46
CA THR A 80 9.42 0.10 -1.47
C THR A 80 8.52 -1.07 -1.90
N SER A 81 7.78 -1.63 -0.95
CA SER A 81 6.66 -2.56 -1.22
C SER A 81 5.31 -1.84 -1.34
N MET A 82 5.30 -0.51 -1.26
CA MET A 82 4.09 0.30 -1.38
C MET A 82 3.84 0.68 -2.84
N ILE A 83 2.70 0.27 -3.38
CA ILE A 83 2.22 0.66 -4.71
C ILE A 83 0.96 1.50 -4.54
N VAL A 84 0.82 2.55 -5.33
CA VAL A 84 -0.40 3.35 -5.41
C VAL A 84 -0.91 3.29 -6.83
N PHE A 85 -2.20 2.98 -6.98
CA PHE A 85 -2.82 2.89 -8.31
C PHE A 85 -4.28 3.36 -8.28
N GLY A 86 -4.82 3.69 -9.44
CA GLY A 86 -6.21 4.07 -9.63
C GLY A 86 -7.00 2.97 -10.34
N ALA A 87 -8.16 2.59 -9.80
CA ALA A 87 -9.09 1.70 -10.47
C ALA A 87 -9.97 2.49 -11.46
N LYS A 88 -10.12 2.01 -12.71
CA LYS A 88 -11.06 2.62 -13.66
C LYS A 88 -12.49 2.52 -13.13
N GLY A 89 -13.22 3.65 -13.16
CA GLY A 89 -14.55 3.75 -12.61
C GLY A 89 -14.63 4.52 -11.29
N GLY A 90 -13.51 5.13 -10.86
CA GLY A 90 -13.50 6.12 -9.78
C GLY A 90 -13.79 5.53 -8.41
N PHE A 91 -14.53 6.30 -7.60
CA PHE A 91 -14.82 5.97 -6.19
C PHE A 91 -15.49 4.61 -6.01
N GLU A 92 -16.54 4.31 -6.79
CA GLU A 92 -17.31 3.07 -6.64
C GLU A 92 -16.49 1.85 -7.08
N ALA A 93 -15.66 1.97 -8.12
CA ALA A 93 -14.72 0.93 -8.50
C ALA A 93 -13.70 0.64 -7.39
N GLY A 94 -13.11 1.69 -6.79
CA GLY A 94 -12.17 1.55 -5.69
C GLY A 94 -12.79 0.85 -4.48
N LYS A 95 -14.00 1.26 -4.10
CA LYS A 95 -14.76 0.64 -3.00
C LYS A 95 -15.13 -0.83 -3.29
N ALA A 96 -15.59 -1.14 -4.50
CA ALA A 96 -15.91 -2.51 -4.89
C ALA A 96 -14.67 -3.40 -4.90
N LEU A 97 -13.52 -2.88 -5.34
CA LEU A 97 -12.26 -3.59 -5.35
C LEU A 97 -11.87 -4.05 -3.94
N ILE A 98 -11.78 -3.13 -2.98
CA ILE A 98 -11.34 -3.49 -1.62
C ILE A 98 -12.32 -4.42 -0.90
N ASN A 99 -13.63 -4.29 -1.18
CA ASN A 99 -14.66 -5.15 -0.58
C ASN A 99 -14.65 -6.58 -1.15
N SER A 100 -14.06 -6.80 -2.32
CA SER A 100 -14.00 -8.10 -2.97
C SER A 100 -12.68 -8.84 -2.75
N ALA A 101 -11.65 -8.17 -2.26
CA ALA A 101 -10.37 -8.79 -1.92
C ALA A 101 -10.54 -9.86 -0.84
N ARG A 102 -9.85 -10.98 -0.99
CA ARG A 102 -9.95 -12.14 -0.09
C ARG A 102 -8.65 -12.46 0.62
N LEU A 103 -7.52 -12.33 -0.07
CA LEU A 103 -6.18 -12.51 0.49
C LEU A 103 -5.72 -11.22 1.14
N ALA A 104 -5.80 -10.12 0.41
CA ALA A 104 -5.37 -8.82 0.91
C ALA A 104 -6.32 -8.31 2.01
N SER A 105 -5.75 -7.93 3.14
CA SER A 105 -6.51 -7.42 4.28
C SER A 105 -6.80 -5.93 4.13
N HIS A 106 -8.03 -5.52 4.46
CA HIS A 106 -8.44 -4.11 4.43
C HIS A 106 -7.97 -3.40 5.70
N VAL A 107 -6.69 -3.10 5.78
CA VAL A 107 -6.03 -2.44 6.92
C VAL A 107 -5.00 -1.43 6.44
N SER A 108 -4.88 -0.31 7.15
CA SER A 108 -3.86 0.71 6.89
C SER A 108 -2.61 0.43 7.73
N ASN A 109 -1.61 -0.18 7.10
CA ASN A 109 -0.28 -0.39 7.68
C ASN A 109 0.78 -0.41 6.57
N VAL A 110 2.06 -0.53 6.94
CA VAL A 110 3.21 -0.62 6.02
C VAL A 110 4.16 -1.69 6.52
N GLY A 111 4.64 -2.56 5.62
CA GLY A 111 5.66 -3.56 5.94
C GLY A 111 5.13 -4.76 6.75
N ASP A 112 3.82 -4.96 6.77
CA ASP A 112 3.22 -6.17 7.32
C ASP A 112 3.57 -7.37 6.41
N ALA A 113 3.76 -8.55 7.02
CA ALA A 113 3.96 -9.78 6.27
C ALA A 113 2.78 -10.11 5.34
N LYS A 114 1.58 -9.62 5.66
CA LYS A 114 0.38 -9.74 4.85
C LYS A 114 0.26 -8.60 3.86
N THR A 115 -0.29 -8.91 2.69
CA THR A 115 -0.71 -7.89 1.73
C THR A 115 -1.91 -7.11 2.25
N LEU A 116 -1.80 -5.78 2.20
CA LEU A 116 -2.82 -4.86 2.72
C LEU A 116 -3.32 -3.92 1.63
N LEU A 117 -4.62 -3.68 1.62
CA LEU A 117 -5.30 -2.77 0.70
C LEU A 117 -6.06 -1.68 1.46
N VAL A 118 -5.99 -0.46 0.97
CA VAL A 118 -6.80 0.67 1.47
C VAL A 118 -7.33 1.47 0.29
N HIS A 119 -8.60 1.84 0.33
CA HIS A 119 -9.20 2.87 -0.50
C HIS A 119 -9.34 4.15 0.35
N PRO A 120 -8.38 5.08 0.30
CA PRO A 120 -8.34 6.20 1.22
C PRO A 120 -9.60 7.07 1.20
N ALA A 121 -10.19 7.28 0.04
CA ALA A 121 -11.36 8.12 -0.12
C ALA A 121 -12.59 7.62 0.67
N SER A 122 -12.74 6.29 0.83
CA SER A 122 -13.85 5.70 1.60
C SER A 122 -13.48 5.34 3.05
N THR A 123 -12.22 5.52 3.45
CA THR A 123 -11.74 5.07 4.77
C THR A 123 -10.95 6.17 5.49
N THR A 124 -9.63 6.21 5.30
CA THR A 124 -8.73 7.10 6.07
C THR A 124 -8.95 8.59 5.79
N HIS A 125 -9.54 8.95 4.65
CA HIS A 125 -9.82 10.33 4.23
C HIS A 125 -11.30 10.58 3.99
N VAL A 126 -12.19 9.73 4.53
CA VAL A 126 -13.65 9.86 4.36
C VAL A 126 -14.21 11.19 4.89
N GLN A 127 -13.55 11.79 5.89
CA GLN A 127 -13.97 13.08 6.46
C GLN A 127 -13.64 14.27 5.55
N LEU A 128 -12.77 14.09 4.56
CA LEU A 128 -12.42 15.14 3.60
C LEU A 128 -13.41 15.15 2.45
N GLY A 129 -13.92 16.35 2.10
CA GLY A 129 -14.69 16.52 0.87
C GLY A 129 -13.84 16.25 -0.39
N PRO A 130 -14.48 16.04 -1.58
CA PRO A 130 -13.75 15.70 -2.82
C PRO A 130 -12.64 16.69 -3.17
N GLU A 131 -12.89 18.00 -3.02
CA GLU A 131 -11.90 19.05 -3.29
C GLU A 131 -10.71 18.98 -2.31
N GLN A 132 -10.98 18.72 -1.04
CA GLN A 132 -9.93 18.59 -0.02
C GLN A 132 -9.08 17.35 -0.27
N ARG A 133 -9.69 16.22 -0.66
CA ARG A 133 -8.96 15.00 -1.06
C ARG A 133 -8.06 15.27 -2.26
N LYS A 134 -8.57 15.97 -3.27
CA LYS A 134 -7.78 16.35 -4.44
C LYS A 134 -6.57 17.21 -4.08
N LEU A 135 -6.76 18.23 -3.21
CA LEU A 135 -5.65 19.06 -2.69
C LEU A 135 -4.64 18.24 -1.87
N ALA A 136 -5.11 17.24 -1.14
CA ALA A 136 -4.25 16.31 -0.38
C ALA A 136 -3.55 15.26 -1.27
N GLY A 137 -3.79 15.26 -2.59
CA GLY A 137 -3.21 14.27 -3.52
C GLY A 137 -3.83 12.87 -3.40
N VAL A 138 -5.08 12.80 -2.90
CA VAL A 138 -5.85 11.56 -2.72
C VAL A 138 -7.06 11.56 -3.67
N PRO A 139 -6.87 11.21 -4.94
CA PRO A 139 -8.00 11.09 -5.87
C PRO A 139 -8.96 9.97 -5.47
N ASP A 140 -10.20 10.07 -5.95
CA ASP A 140 -11.30 9.20 -5.53
C ASP A 140 -11.14 7.74 -5.97
N ASP A 141 -10.35 7.48 -7.00
CA ASP A 141 -10.04 6.15 -7.54
C ASP A 141 -8.81 5.49 -6.89
N MET A 142 -8.13 6.19 -5.98
CA MET A 142 -6.85 5.77 -5.44
C MET A 142 -6.95 4.55 -4.54
N ILE A 143 -6.17 3.53 -4.86
CA ILE A 143 -5.91 2.38 -4.00
C ILE A 143 -4.46 2.45 -3.52
N ARG A 144 -4.26 2.24 -2.23
CA ARG A 144 -2.94 2.04 -1.63
C ARG A 144 -2.77 0.57 -1.28
N LEU A 145 -1.75 -0.04 -1.85
CA LEU A 145 -1.39 -1.44 -1.69
C LEU A 145 -0.04 -1.54 -0.97
N SER A 146 0.01 -2.26 0.15
CA SER A 146 1.25 -2.70 0.80
C SER A 146 1.44 -4.18 0.49
N VAL A 147 2.36 -4.49 -0.40
CA VAL A 147 2.59 -5.87 -0.86
C VAL A 147 3.29 -6.66 0.23
N GLY A 148 2.73 -7.80 0.60
CA GLY A 148 3.25 -8.73 1.62
C GLY A 148 4.26 -9.73 1.07
N ILE A 149 4.49 -10.79 1.86
CA ILE A 149 5.46 -11.86 1.55
C ILE A 149 4.81 -13.19 1.15
N GLU A 150 3.50 -13.20 0.92
CA GLU A 150 2.75 -14.35 0.41
C GLU A 150 3.30 -14.78 -0.97
N HIS A 151 2.83 -15.90 -1.47
CA HIS A 151 3.17 -16.30 -2.85
C HIS A 151 2.65 -15.25 -3.83
N VAL A 152 3.51 -14.80 -4.74
CA VAL A 152 3.20 -13.66 -5.61
C VAL A 152 2.01 -13.92 -6.53
N ASP A 153 1.85 -15.16 -7.00
CA ASP A 153 0.71 -15.53 -7.85
C ASP A 153 -0.61 -15.43 -7.10
N ASP A 154 -0.65 -15.79 -5.81
CA ASP A 154 -1.85 -15.66 -4.98
C ASP A 154 -2.24 -14.19 -4.79
N ILE A 155 -1.26 -13.31 -4.62
CA ILE A 155 -1.49 -11.85 -4.55
C ILE A 155 -2.07 -11.33 -5.86
N ILE A 156 -1.46 -11.71 -6.99
CA ILE A 156 -1.88 -11.28 -8.34
C ILE A 156 -3.27 -11.82 -8.66
N ASP A 157 -3.57 -13.06 -8.30
CA ASP A 157 -4.88 -13.68 -8.55
C ASP A 157 -6.00 -13.01 -7.74
N ASP A 158 -5.74 -12.66 -6.47
CA ASP A 158 -6.68 -11.90 -5.64
C ASP A 158 -6.94 -10.50 -6.22
N LEU A 159 -5.88 -9.78 -6.60
CA LEU A 159 -5.98 -8.47 -7.24
C LEU A 159 -6.74 -8.54 -8.58
N ARG A 160 -6.44 -9.54 -9.41
CA ARG A 160 -7.13 -9.75 -10.71
C ARG A 160 -8.62 -10.01 -10.51
N ALA A 161 -8.97 -10.85 -9.53
CA ALA A 161 -10.37 -11.13 -9.21
C ALA A 161 -11.09 -9.88 -8.70
N SER A 162 -10.43 -9.10 -7.86
CA SER A 162 -10.96 -7.86 -7.29
C SER A 162 -11.13 -6.76 -8.34
N LEU A 163 -10.18 -6.60 -9.26
CA LEU A 163 -10.27 -5.68 -10.39
C LEU A 163 -11.43 -6.04 -11.33
N ARG A 164 -11.62 -7.33 -11.64
CA ARG A 164 -12.77 -7.78 -12.44
C ARG A 164 -14.11 -7.49 -11.75
N THR A 165 -14.17 -7.68 -10.44
CA THR A 165 -15.38 -7.37 -9.66
C THR A 165 -15.68 -5.88 -9.66
N SER A 166 -14.65 -5.04 -9.52
CA SER A 166 -14.80 -3.58 -9.55
C SER A 166 -15.37 -3.09 -10.89
N GLN A 167 -14.90 -3.65 -12.02
CA GLN A 167 -15.39 -3.28 -13.35
C GLN A 167 -16.86 -3.73 -13.58
N ARG A 168 -17.25 -4.88 -13.05
CA ARG A 168 -18.66 -5.35 -13.11
C ARG A 168 -19.58 -4.48 -12.29
N ALA A 169 -19.14 -4.01 -11.13
CA ALA A 169 -19.93 -3.11 -10.28
C ALA A 169 -20.23 -1.79 -11.00
N VAL A 170 -19.24 -1.20 -11.65
CA VAL A 170 -19.41 0.04 -12.42
C VAL A 170 -20.30 -0.17 -13.66
N ALA A 171 -20.12 -1.29 -14.40
CA ALA A 171 -20.93 -1.60 -15.57
C ALA A 171 -22.39 -1.94 -15.24
N GLY A 172 -22.69 -2.33 -14.00
CA GLY A 172 -24.03 -2.63 -13.51
C GLY A 172 -24.84 -1.39 -13.14
N ASP A 173 -24.19 -0.34 -12.67
CA ASP A 173 -24.83 0.95 -12.30
C ASP A 173 -25.27 1.78 -13.51
N ASP A 174 -24.71 1.53 -14.71
CA ASP A 174 -25.10 2.21 -15.95
C ASP A 174 -26.46 1.72 -16.53
N LYS A 175 -27.15 0.78 -15.85
CA LYS A 175 -28.42 0.18 -16.29
C LYS A 175 -29.62 0.51 -15.39
N GLY A 176 -29.49 1.50 -14.51
CA GLY A 176 -30.53 1.93 -13.60
C GLY A 176 -31.19 3.26 -13.97
#